data_7e53f508f68a478b2b4a85d374de9539
#
_entry.id   7e53f508f68a478b2b4a85d374de9539
#
_cell.length_a   1.000
_cell.length_b   1.000
_cell.length_c   1.000
_cell.angle_alpha   90.00
_cell.angle_beta   90.00
_cell.angle_gamma   90.00
#
_symmetry.space_group_name_H-M   'P 1'
#
loop_
_entity.id
_entity.type
_entity.pdbx_description
1 polymer ?
#
loop_
_entity_poly.entity_id
_entity_poly.type
_entity_poly.pdbx_seq_one_letter_code
_entity_poly.pdbx_strand_id
1 'polypeptide(L)'
;MEKTYTGEIRRINFLFSEMESLYHLADLRLGISDSASLVLYALYDAGGQCPLADIYKNSGISKQTINSAIRGLEKEGLLYLAQYHGRAKKVVLTDKGNRFAQQTAARIRQAEQDAFA
;
A
#
# COMPACT_ATOMS: atom_id res chain seq x y z
N MET A 1 -29.28 -1.10 5.89
CA MET A 1 -28.09 -1.69 5.30
C MET A 1 -27.13 -0.68 4.70
N GLU A 2 -27.65 0.17 3.84
CA GLU A 2 -26.81 1.19 3.20
C GLU A 2 -26.14 2.14 4.19
N LYS A 3 -26.81 2.43 5.30
CA LYS A 3 -26.25 3.36 6.29
C LYS A 3 -24.97 2.81 6.93
N THR A 4 -24.95 1.54 7.30
CA THR A 4 -23.76 0.91 7.86
C THR A 4 -22.66 0.83 6.82
N TYR A 5 -23.03 0.43 5.62
CA TYR A 5 -22.11 0.35 4.49
C TYR A 5 -21.57 1.72 4.11
N THR A 6 -22.44 2.73 4.16
CA THR A 6 -22.07 4.08 3.75
C THR A 6 -20.95 4.65 4.62
N GLY A 7 -20.98 4.39 5.93
CA GLY A 7 -19.93 4.87 6.83
C GLY A 7 -18.58 4.29 6.47
N GLU A 8 -18.52 2.99 6.24
CA GLU A 8 -17.28 2.32 5.86
C GLU A 8 -16.80 2.75 4.48
N ILE A 9 -17.72 2.87 3.52
CA ILE A 9 -17.38 3.33 2.17
C ILE A 9 -16.82 4.74 2.20
N ARG A 10 -17.42 5.63 2.97
CA ARG A 10 -16.93 7.01 3.11
C ARG A 10 -15.52 7.03 3.66
N ARG A 11 -15.26 6.22 4.66
CA ARG A 11 -13.93 6.13 5.25
C ARG A 11 -12.92 5.64 4.24
N ILE A 12 -13.26 4.58 3.52
CA ILE A 12 -12.40 4.03 2.49
C ILE A 12 -12.14 5.06 1.39
N ASN A 13 -13.20 5.73 0.91
CA ASN A 13 -13.07 6.74 -0.13
C ASN A 13 -12.23 7.92 0.34
N PHE A 14 -12.41 8.35 1.58
CA PHE A 14 -11.61 9.41 2.16
C PHE A 14 -10.14 9.01 2.20
N LEU A 15 -9.85 7.81 2.68
CA LEU A 15 -8.49 7.31 2.76
C LEU A 15 -7.86 7.22 1.37
N PHE A 16 -8.61 6.74 0.38
CA PHE A 16 -8.12 6.70 -1.00
C PHE A 16 -7.79 8.10 -1.50
N SER A 17 -8.65 9.07 -1.26
CA SER A 17 -8.42 10.44 -1.70
C SER A 17 -7.18 11.04 -1.04
N GLU A 18 -7.02 10.82 0.26
CA GLU A 18 -5.85 11.31 0.98
C GLU A 18 -4.59 10.59 0.54
N MET A 19 -4.67 9.28 0.33
CA MET A 19 -3.57 8.50 -0.17
C MET A 19 -3.14 8.97 -1.56
N GLU A 20 -4.09 9.20 -2.44
CA GLU A 20 -3.81 9.71 -3.79
C GLU A 20 -3.06 11.03 -3.72
N SER A 21 -3.52 11.95 -2.87
CA SER A 21 -2.89 13.26 -2.72
C SER A 21 -1.46 13.14 -2.20
N LEU A 22 -1.27 12.35 -1.15
CA LEU A 22 0.04 12.16 -0.55
C LEU A 22 0.98 11.40 -1.49
N TYR A 23 0.48 10.37 -2.12
CA TYR A 23 1.28 9.55 -3.03
C TYR A 23 1.59 10.28 -4.32
N HIS A 24 0.69 11.13 -4.78
CA HIS A 24 0.96 11.93 -5.96
C HIS A 24 2.19 12.81 -5.73
N LEU A 25 2.30 13.40 -4.55
CA LEU A 25 3.48 14.17 -4.19
C LEU A 25 4.73 13.28 -4.09
N ALA A 26 4.57 12.09 -3.51
CA ALA A 26 5.66 11.12 -3.42
C ALA A 26 6.06 10.60 -4.79
N ASP A 27 5.08 10.33 -5.65
CA ASP A 27 5.31 9.84 -7.01
C ASP A 27 6.12 10.84 -7.83
N LEU A 28 5.86 12.13 -7.65
CA LEU A 28 6.65 13.17 -8.33
C LEU A 28 8.12 13.12 -7.93
N ARG A 29 8.42 12.66 -6.72
CA ARG A 29 9.79 12.55 -6.23
C ARG A 29 10.42 11.20 -6.56
N LEU A 30 9.66 10.13 -6.47
CA LEU A 30 10.18 8.77 -6.57
C LEU A 30 9.77 8.05 -7.84
N GLY A 31 8.80 8.59 -8.58
CA GLY A 31 8.31 7.95 -9.81
C GLY A 31 7.52 6.68 -9.55
N ILE A 32 6.83 6.60 -8.42
CA ILE A 32 6.01 5.43 -8.07
C ILE A 32 4.55 5.70 -8.39
N SER A 33 3.86 4.68 -8.89
CA SER A 33 2.42 4.77 -9.19
C SER A 33 1.58 4.73 -7.91
N ASP A 34 0.31 5.12 -8.04
CA ASP A 34 -0.65 5.05 -6.93
C ASP A 34 -0.83 3.61 -6.45
N SER A 35 -0.89 2.65 -7.38
CA SER A 35 -0.98 1.23 -7.03
C SER A 35 0.25 0.76 -6.24
N ALA A 36 1.42 1.21 -6.63
CA ALA A 36 2.66 0.90 -5.92
C ALA A 36 2.62 1.45 -4.49
N SER A 37 2.12 2.65 -4.34
CA SER A 37 1.99 3.27 -3.02
C SER A 37 1.02 2.51 -2.11
N LEU A 38 -0.08 2.02 -2.69
CA LEU A 38 -1.04 1.20 -1.94
C LEU A 38 -0.41 -0.11 -1.48
N VAL A 39 0.36 -0.77 -2.35
CA VAL A 39 1.08 -2.00 -2.00
C VAL A 39 2.05 -1.72 -0.85
N LEU A 40 2.77 -0.62 -0.95
CA LEU A 40 3.76 -0.25 0.05
C LEU A 40 3.11 -0.02 1.43
N TYR A 41 1.99 0.69 1.44
CA TYR A 41 1.23 0.93 2.66
C TYR A 41 0.70 -0.38 3.25
N ALA A 42 0.14 -1.25 2.40
CA ALA A 42 -0.39 -2.53 2.84
C ALA A 42 0.70 -3.39 3.48
N LEU A 43 1.90 -3.39 2.91
CA LEU A 43 3.04 -4.10 3.48
C LEU A 43 3.45 -3.53 4.83
N TYR A 44 3.48 -2.22 4.93
CA TYR A 44 3.82 -1.57 6.20
C TYR A 44 2.80 -1.94 7.28
N ASP A 45 1.51 -1.90 6.93
CA ASP A 45 0.43 -2.22 7.85
C ASP A 45 0.46 -3.70 8.27
N ALA A 46 0.98 -4.57 7.43
CA ALA A 46 1.14 -5.99 7.72
C ALA A 46 2.41 -6.33 8.50
N GLY A 47 3.16 -5.33 8.92
CA GLY A 47 4.38 -5.53 9.70
C GLY A 47 5.64 -5.62 8.87
N GLY A 48 5.60 -5.24 7.60
CA GLY A 48 6.76 -5.17 6.74
C GLY A 48 6.92 -6.32 5.78
N GLN A 49 6.08 -7.34 5.87
CA GLN A 49 6.10 -8.45 4.92
C GLN A 49 4.71 -9.08 4.83
N CYS A 50 4.43 -9.68 3.69
CA CYS A 50 3.12 -10.26 3.42
C CYS A 50 3.23 -11.28 2.29
N PRO A 51 2.54 -12.43 2.40
CA PRO A 51 2.47 -13.36 1.27
C PRO A 51 1.86 -12.68 0.06
N LEU A 52 2.44 -12.92 -1.10
CA LEU A 52 1.98 -12.32 -2.34
C LEU A 52 0.51 -12.66 -2.62
N ALA A 53 0.09 -13.88 -2.30
CA ALA A 53 -1.30 -14.30 -2.47
C ALA A 53 -2.27 -13.43 -1.66
N ASP A 54 -1.87 -13.00 -0.46
CA ASP A 54 -2.70 -12.15 0.38
C ASP A 54 -2.84 -10.74 -0.21
N ILE A 55 -1.78 -10.25 -0.84
CA ILE A 55 -1.84 -8.97 -1.52
C ILE A 55 -2.84 -9.02 -2.67
N TYR A 56 -2.81 -10.08 -3.47
CA TYR A 56 -3.78 -10.26 -4.55
C TYR A 56 -5.21 -10.35 -4.01
N LYS A 57 -5.39 -11.11 -2.94
CA LYS A 57 -6.71 -11.39 -2.38
C LYS A 57 -7.32 -10.14 -1.74
N ASN A 58 -6.53 -9.37 -1.03
CA ASN A 58 -7.04 -8.30 -0.19
C ASN A 58 -7.03 -6.92 -0.85
N SER A 59 -6.29 -6.75 -1.94
CA SER A 59 -6.14 -5.43 -2.56
C SER A 59 -7.35 -5.01 -3.39
N GLY A 60 -8.08 -5.97 -3.96
CA GLY A 60 -9.13 -5.67 -4.93
C GLY A 60 -8.60 -5.17 -6.26
N ILE A 61 -7.30 -5.26 -6.49
CA ILE A 61 -6.63 -4.80 -7.69
C ILE A 61 -6.20 -6.01 -8.51
N SER A 62 -6.18 -5.87 -9.84
CA SER A 62 -5.80 -7.00 -10.71
C SER A 62 -4.38 -7.46 -10.43
N LYS A 63 -4.13 -8.76 -10.62
CA LYS A 63 -2.79 -9.32 -10.45
C LYS A 63 -1.76 -8.63 -11.32
N GLN A 64 -2.15 -8.30 -12.55
CA GLN A 64 -1.25 -7.64 -13.48
C GLN A 64 -0.80 -6.28 -12.95
N THR A 65 -1.73 -5.50 -12.41
CA THR A 65 -1.43 -4.19 -11.83
C THR A 65 -0.56 -4.34 -10.59
N ILE A 66 -0.88 -5.29 -9.72
CA ILE A 66 -0.07 -5.57 -8.54
C ILE A 66 1.36 -5.98 -8.93
N ASN A 67 1.49 -6.86 -9.91
CA ASN A 67 2.81 -7.31 -10.35
C ASN A 67 3.64 -6.16 -10.92
N SER A 68 3.01 -5.28 -11.70
CA SER A 68 3.68 -4.09 -12.23
C SER A 68 4.14 -3.17 -11.10
N ALA A 69 3.28 -2.96 -10.10
CA ALA A 69 3.59 -2.13 -8.95
C ALA A 69 4.76 -2.71 -8.15
N ILE A 70 4.73 -4.02 -7.91
CA ILE A 70 5.80 -4.70 -7.18
C ILE A 70 7.13 -4.58 -7.91
N ARG A 71 7.12 -4.78 -9.23
CA ARG A 71 8.36 -4.64 -10.02
C ARG A 71 8.92 -3.24 -9.95
N GLY A 72 8.04 -2.23 -9.99
CA GLY A 72 8.47 -0.84 -9.86
C GLY A 72 9.09 -0.56 -8.50
N LEU A 73 8.46 -1.04 -7.44
CA LEU A 73 8.98 -0.86 -6.09
C LEU A 73 10.29 -1.62 -5.86
N GLU A 74 10.41 -2.79 -6.43
CA GLU A 74 11.64 -3.58 -6.38
C GLU A 74 12.78 -2.83 -7.06
N LYS A 75 12.50 -2.26 -8.22
CA LYS A 75 13.46 -1.47 -8.97
C LYS A 75 13.95 -0.26 -8.17
N GLU A 76 13.06 0.35 -7.41
CA GLU A 76 13.40 1.49 -6.56
C GLU A 76 14.07 1.07 -5.24
N GLY A 77 14.21 -0.21 -5.01
CA GLY A 77 14.86 -0.72 -3.80
C GLY A 77 13.99 -0.63 -2.55
N LEU A 78 12.67 -0.55 -2.72
CA LEU A 78 11.75 -0.38 -1.60
C LEU A 78 11.22 -1.70 -1.05
N LEU A 79 11.29 -2.76 -1.85
CA LEU A 79 10.88 -4.10 -1.43
C LEU A 79 11.63 -5.16 -2.22
N TYR A 80 11.49 -6.40 -1.81
CA TYR A 80 12.00 -7.54 -2.56
C TYR A 80 11.07 -8.74 -2.36
N LEU A 81 11.16 -9.70 -3.27
CA LEU A 81 10.44 -10.97 -3.18
C LEU A 81 11.32 -12.01 -2.53
N ALA A 82 10.74 -12.77 -1.61
CA ALA A 82 11.45 -13.85 -0.93
C ALA A 82 10.62 -15.13 -1.03
N GLN A 83 11.27 -16.27 -0.88
CA GLN A 83 10.59 -17.54 -0.85
C GLN A 83 9.78 -17.66 0.44
N TYR A 84 8.57 -18.22 0.34
CA TYR A 84 7.69 -18.37 1.49
C TYR A 84 7.47 -19.86 1.78
N HIS A 85 6.59 -20.51 1.02
CA HIS A 85 6.32 -21.94 1.14
C HIS A 85 6.28 -22.55 -0.25
N GLY A 86 7.12 -23.54 -0.49
CA GLY A 86 7.16 -24.19 -1.79
C GLY A 86 7.42 -23.18 -2.90
N ARG A 87 6.47 -23.03 -3.81
CA ARG A 87 6.57 -22.07 -4.91
C ARG A 87 6.02 -20.70 -4.55
N ALA A 88 5.38 -20.58 -3.40
CA ALA A 88 4.80 -19.32 -2.97
C ALA A 88 5.89 -18.30 -2.61
N LYS A 89 5.58 -17.04 -2.86
CA LYS A 89 6.47 -15.92 -2.55
C LYS A 89 5.85 -15.02 -1.51
N LYS A 90 6.68 -14.32 -0.78
CA LYS A 90 6.26 -13.22 0.07
C LYS A 90 6.98 -11.96 -0.37
N VAL A 91 6.38 -10.83 -0.07
CA VAL A 91 6.93 -9.52 -0.37
C VAL A 91 7.44 -8.92 0.94
N VAL A 92 8.65 -8.40 0.91
CA VAL A 92 9.32 -7.88 2.12
C VAL A 92 9.79 -6.47 1.85
N LEU A 93 9.48 -5.55 2.76
CA LEU A 93 9.99 -4.19 2.69
C LEU A 93 11.49 -4.18 3.04
N THR A 94 12.25 -3.39 2.28
CA THR A 94 13.63 -3.07 2.65
C THR A 94 13.61 -2.01 3.74
N ASP A 95 14.76 -1.71 4.34
CA ASP A 95 14.86 -0.60 5.29
C ASP A 95 14.43 0.71 4.66
N LYS A 96 14.82 0.95 3.41
CA LYS A 96 14.41 2.13 2.67
C LYS A 96 12.91 2.16 2.48
N GLY A 97 12.32 1.03 2.08
CA GLY A 97 10.88 0.91 1.89
C GLY A 97 10.11 1.11 3.18
N ASN A 98 10.62 0.56 4.27
CA ASN A 98 9.98 0.70 5.58
C ASN A 98 9.98 2.16 6.04
N ARG A 99 11.10 2.86 5.89
CA ARG A 99 11.17 4.28 6.24
C ARG A 99 10.21 5.12 5.42
N PHE A 100 10.17 4.87 4.11
CA PHE A 100 9.28 5.59 3.22
C PHE A 100 7.81 5.32 3.56
N ALA A 101 7.47 4.05 3.76
CA ALA A 101 6.10 3.65 4.10
C ALA A 101 5.68 4.20 5.46
N GLN A 102 6.58 4.26 6.41
CA GLN A 102 6.31 4.79 7.74
C GLN A 102 5.91 6.27 7.67
N GLN A 103 6.63 7.05 6.91
CA GLN A 103 6.32 8.48 6.74
C GLN A 103 4.97 8.66 6.06
N THR A 104 4.70 7.88 5.02
CA THR A 104 3.44 7.95 4.30
C THR A 104 2.28 7.48 5.16
N ALA A 105 2.45 6.37 5.87
CA ALA A 105 1.42 5.85 6.76
C ALA A 105 1.08 6.80 7.89
N ALA A 106 2.08 7.47 8.46
CA ALA A 106 1.86 8.44 9.51
C ALA A 106 0.98 9.60 9.03
N ARG A 107 1.22 10.07 7.81
CA ARG A 107 0.41 11.14 7.21
C ARG A 107 -1.02 10.68 6.95
N ILE A 108 -1.19 9.48 6.46
CA ILE A 108 -2.52 8.91 6.20
C ILE A 108 -3.30 8.77 7.50
N ARG A 109 -2.67 8.26 8.55
CA ARG A 109 -3.31 8.12 9.86
C ARG A 109 -3.70 9.46 10.45
N GLN A 110 -2.85 10.46 10.29
CA GLN A 110 -3.14 11.80 10.77
C GLN A 110 -4.36 12.37 10.03
N ALA A 111 -4.41 12.23 8.72
CA ALA A 111 -5.53 12.66 7.91
C ALA A 111 -6.82 11.96 8.32
N GLU A 112 -6.74 10.65 8.58
CA GLU A 112 -7.89 9.88 9.05
C GLU A 112 -8.38 10.38 10.41
N GLN A 113 -7.49 10.62 11.35
CA GLN A 113 -7.85 11.15 12.67
C GLN A 113 -8.49 12.52 12.56
N ASP A 114 -7.94 13.40 11.74
CA ASP A 114 -8.47 14.74 11.55
C ASP A 114 -9.87 14.71 10.94
N ALA A 115 -10.15 13.73 10.08
CA ALA A 115 -11.45 13.62 9.43
C ALA A 115 -12.52 12.99 10.32
N PHE A 116 -12.14 12.08 11.21
CA PHE A 116 -13.09 11.29 12.01
C PHE A 116 -13.03 11.56 13.51
N ALA A 117 -12.13 12.41 13.92
CA ALA A 117 -12.09 12.86 15.30
C ALA A 117 -13.12 13.96 15.53
#